data_6a5ac1b91de4608836bd950ff0f40008
#
_entry.id   6a5ac1b91de4608836bd950ff0f40008
#
_cell.length_a   1.000
_cell.length_b   1.000
_cell.length_c   1.000
_cell.angle_alpha   90.00
_cell.angle_beta   90.00
_cell.angle_gamma   90.00
#
_symmetry.space_group_name_H-M   'P 1'
#
loop_
_entity.id
_entity.type
_entity.pdbx_description
1 polymer ?
#
loop_
_entity_poly.entity_id
_entity_poly.type
_entity_poly.pdbx_seq_one_letter_code
_entity_poly.pdbx_strand_id
1 'polypeptide(L)'
;NNLKSFSCKGWSDGIDLMCCSDVLIDNVFMRNSDDCIAIYAHRWNYYGGSRNVTLQNSILWADIAHPINIGGHGNPDDKAGEILENITVRNVDILEHDEDDLLYQGCMAVDCGDKNLVRKALFEDIRVENIQEGRLFHINVRFNSKYDKQPGRGIEDIIFRNIIYNGVGENPSLLKGFDKERSVKNIIFVNVIINGMKMKNIDDFITNEYIKNITVK
;
A
#
# COMPACT_ATOMS: atom_id res chain seq x y z
N ASN A 1 -13.79 -8.11 13.18
CA ASN A 1 -14.14 -7.01 14.06
C ASN A 1 -13.55 -7.22 15.46
N ASN A 2 -12.96 -6.17 16.05
CA ASN A 2 -12.43 -6.16 17.42
C ASN A 2 -11.29 -7.21 17.66
N LEU A 3 -10.44 -7.42 16.69
CA LEU A 3 -9.26 -8.30 16.80
C LEU A 3 -8.06 -7.50 17.33
N LYS A 4 -7.22 -8.14 18.14
CA LYS A 4 -5.91 -7.61 18.55
C LYS A 4 -4.85 -8.64 18.20
N SER A 5 -3.84 -8.19 17.46
CA SER A 5 -2.68 -9.01 17.08
C SER A 5 -1.42 -8.41 17.64
N PHE A 6 -0.56 -9.27 18.18
CA PHE A 6 0.77 -8.90 18.64
C PHE A 6 1.75 -9.98 18.20
N SER A 7 2.77 -9.61 17.48
CA SER A 7 3.87 -10.49 17.12
C SER A 7 5.21 -9.81 17.38
N CYS A 8 6.24 -10.60 17.66
CA CYS A 8 7.59 -10.11 17.95
C CYS A 8 8.67 -10.94 17.24
N LYS A 9 8.25 -11.85 16.37
CA LYS A 9 9.15 -12.70 15.60
C LYS A 9 9.04 -12.28 14.13
N GLY A 10 10.18 -12.08 13.47
CA GLY A 10 10.21 -11.73 12.04
C GLY A 10 9.34 -12.65 11.19
N TRP A 11 8.76 -12.10 10.13
CA TRP A 11 7.78 -12.74 9.22
C TRP A 11 6.47 -13.15 9.92
N SER A 12 5.99 -12.31 10.80
CA SER A 12 4.74 -12.53 11.53
C SER A 12 3.75 -11.42 11.16
N ASP A 13 3.14 -11.61 10.00
CA ASP A 13 2.09 -10.73 9.48
C ASP A 13 0.86 -10.70 10.40
N GLY A 14 0.03 -9.69 10.23
CA GLY A 14 -1.23 -9.54 10.93
C GLY A 14 -2.39 -10.24 10.21
N ILE A 15 -2.91 -9.61 9.16
CA ILE A 15 -3.98 -10.17 8.33
C ILE A 15 -3.58 -10.12 6.87
N ASP A 16 -3.40 -11.29 6.27
CA ASP A 16 -3.20 -11.46 4.84
C ASP A 16 -4.49 -11.88 4.16
N LEU A 17 -4.97 -11.06 3.25
CA LEU A 17 -6.11 -11.39 2.40
C LEU A 17 -5.60 -11.89 1.05
N MET A 18 -5.87 -13.15 0.73
CA MET A 18 -5.47 -13.77 -0.54
C MET A 18 -6.71 -14.12 -1.34
N CYS A 19 -6.87 -13.50 -2.52
CA CYS A 19 -8.04 -13.63 -3.39
C CYS A 19 -9.39 -13.54 -2.64
N CYS A 20 -9.51 -12.56 -1.74
CA CYS A 20 -10.67 -12.38 -0.89
C CYS A 20 -11.61 -11.30 -1.45
N SER A 21 -12.90 -11.46 -1.22
CA SER A 21 -13.92 -10.48 -1.61
C SER A 21 -14.90 -10.20 -0.47
N ASP A 22 -15.42 -8.97 -0.46
CA ASP A 22 -16.47 -8.54 0.47
C ASP A 22 -16.03 -8.66 1.94
N VAL A 23 -14.82 -8.15 2.24
CA VAL A 23 -14.19 -8.22 3.57
C VAL A 23 -14.31 -6.89 4.29
N LEU A 24 -14.73 -6.93 5.54
CA LEU A 24 -14.68 -5.81 6.47
C LEU A 24 -13.74 -6.13 7.64
N ILE A 25 -12.66 -5.35 7.75
CA ILE A 25 -11.76 -5.32 8.91
C ILE A 25 -12.09 -4.04 9.68
N ASP A 26 -12.62 -4.17 10.88
CA ASP A 26 -13.12 -3.05 11.64
C ASP A 26 -12.71 -3.12 13.11
N ASN A 27 -12.24 -2.00 13.64
CA ASN A 27 -11.84 -1.87 15.04
C ASN A 27 -10.77 -2.92 15.44
N VAL A 28 -9.66 -2.96 14.71
CA VAL A 28 -8.54 -3.85 15.04
C VAL A 28 -7.35 -3.06 15.58
N PHE A 29 -6.55 -3.72 16.42
CA PHE A 29 -5.23 -3.26 16.82
C PHE A 29 -4.20 -4.29 16.36
N MET A 30 -3.29 -3.87 15.52
CA MET A 30 -2.24 -4.72 14.96
C MET A 30 -0.87 -4.16 15.33
N ARG A 31 -0.07 -4.94 16.07
CA ARG A 31 1.36 -4.71 16.23
C ARG A 31 2.11 -5.94 15.74
N ASN A 32 2.70 -5.84 14.58
CA ASN A 32 3.28 -6.99 13.89
C ASN A 32 4.73 -6.75 13.49
N SER A 33 5.51 -7.83 13.44
CA SER A 33 6.90 -7.84 12.99
C SER A 33 7.01 -8.27 11.53
N ASP A 34 6.01 -7.92 10.75
CA ASP A 34 5.89 -7.93 9.29
C ASP A 34 4.62 -7.15 8.93
N ASP A 35 4.07 -7.28 7.72
CA ASP A 35 2.90 -6.53 7.27
C ASP A 35 1.72 -6.64 8.27
N CYS A 36 1.20 -5.48 8.72
CA CYS A 36 0.02 -5.51 9.59
C CYS A 36 -1.23 -5.95 8.81
N ILE A 37 -1.43 -5.37 7.62
CA ILE A 37 -2.54 -5.70 6.72
C ILE A 37 -1.98 -5.83 5.31
N ALA A 38 -2.05 -7.03 4.74
CA ALA A 38 -1.67 -7.28 3.36
C ALA A 38 -2.87 -7.72 2.52
N ILE A 39 -3.04 -7.14 1.34
CA ILE A 39 -4.12 -7.48 0.40
C ILE A 39 -3.47 -7.93 -0.90
N TYR A 40 -3.54 -9.23 -1.14
CA TYR A 40 -2.94 -9.91 -2.28
C TYR A 40 -3.99 -10.47 -3.24
N ALA A 41 -3.57 -10.77 -4.45
CA ALA A 41 -4.32 -11.61 -5.37
C ALA A 41 -3.98 -13.09 -5.12
N HIS A 42 -3.53 -13.80 -6.15
CA HIS A 42 -3.10 -15.19 -6.00
C HIS A 42 -1.88 -15.35 -5.10
N ARG A 43 -1.95 -16.32 -4.21
CA ARG A 43 -0.78 -16.84 -3.50
C ARG A 43 -0.99 -18.34 -3.20
N TRP A 44 0.05 -19.16 -3.39
CA TRP A 44 0.02 -20.63 -3.21
C TRP A 44 -1.10 -21.29 -4.04
N ASN A 45 -2.10 -21.88 -3.39
CA ASN A 45 -3.23 -22.54 -4.04
C ASN A 45 -4.51 -21.68 -4.07
N TYR A 46 -4.40 -20.38 -3.73
CA TYR A 46 -5.52 -19.45 -3.74
C TYR A 46 -5.41 -18.57 -4.99
N TYR A 47 -6.36 -18.72 -5.93
CA TYR A 47 -6.34 -18.08 -7.23
C TYR A 47 -7.47 -17.05 -7.35
N GLY A 48 -7.16 -15.89 -7.87
CA GLY A 48 -8.12 -14.82 -8.12
C GLY A 48 -7.69 -13.47 -7.57
N GLY A 49 -8.44 -12.44 -7.90
CA GLY A 49 -8.24 -11.08 -7.38
C GLY A 49 -8.89 -10.87 -6.02
N SER A 50 -8.58 -9.74 -5.39
CA SER A 50 -9.27 -9.28 -4.18
C SER A 50 -10.10 -8.04 -4.48
N ARG A 51 -11.31 -7.95 -3.90
CA ARG A 51 -12.21 -6.83 -4.17
C ARG A 51 -13.15 -6.51 -3.01
N ASN A 52 -13.64 -5.28 -2.97
CA ASN A 52 -14.59 -4.82 -1.94
C ASN A 52 -14.04 -5.06 -0.54
N VAL A 53 -12.80 -4.64 -0.30
CA VAL A 53 -12.15 -4.76 1.02
C VAL A 53 -12.20 -3.43 1.72
N THR A 54 -12.65 -3.41 2.96
CA THR A 54 -12.64 -2.22 3.81
C THR A 54 -11.87 -2.50 5.10
N LEU A 55 -10.85 -1.68 5.35
CA LEU A 55 -10.20 -1.55 6.64
C LEU A 55 -10.63 -0.22 7.26
N GLN A 56 -11.14 -0.23 8.49
CA GLN A 56 -11.58 1.00 9.14
C GLN A 56 -11.43 0.99 10.66
N ASN A 57 -11.43 2.21 11.24
CA ASN A 57 -11.48 2.43 12.71
C ASN A 57 -10.40 1.65 13.45
N SER A 58 -9.18 1.63 12.95
CA SER A 58 -8.15 0.68 13.37
C SER A 58 -6.84 1.36 13.70
N ILE A 59 -6.00 0.66 14.44
CA ILE A 59 -4.67 1.12 14.85
C ILE A 59 -3.66 0.08 14.37
N LEU A 60 -2.64 0.55 13.65
CA LEU A 60 -1.59 -0.29 13.08
C LEU A 60 -0.22 0.15 13.58
N TRP A 61 0.62 -0.82 13.87
CA TRP A 61 2.00 -0.63 14.29
C TRP A 61 2.86 -1.71 13.62
N ALA A 62 3.59 -1.36 12.59
CA ALA A 62 4.52 -2.27 11.93
C ALA A 62 5.91 -2.09 12.54
N ASP A 63 6.34 -3.04 13.36
CA ASP A 63 7.71 -3.07 13.90
C ASP A 63 8.73 -3.37 12.77
N ILE A 64 8.28 -4.02 11.70
CA ILE A 64 9.00 -4.29 10.44
C ILE A 64 7.96 -4.30 9.32
N ALA A 65 8.36 -3.94 8.10
CA ALA A 65 7.55 -3.94 6.87
C ALA A 65 6.39 -2.94 6.89
N HIS A 66 5.23 -3.29 6.37
CA HIS A 66 4.19 -2.30 6.08
C HIS A 66 3.04 -2.31 7.09
N PRO A 67 2.57 -1.15 7.52
CA PRO A 67 1.24 -1.05 8.10
C PRO A 67 0.14 -1.51 7.12
N ILE A 68 0.27 -1.11 5.83
CA ILE A 68 -0.69 -1.47 4.78
C ILE A 68 0.08 -1.78 3.49
N ASN A 69 -0.10 -2.99 2.97
CA ASN A 69 0.50 -3.45 1.71
C ASN A 69 -0.59 -3.99 0.76
N ILE A 70 -0.66 -3.47 -0.47
CA ILE A 70 -1.65 -3.88 -1.48
C ILE A 70 -0.94 -4.31 -2.75
N GLY A 71 -1.17 -5.55 -3.20
CA GLY A 71 -0.83 -5.99 -4.54
C GLY A 71 0.47 -6.77 -4.71
N GLY A 72 1.19 -7.08 -3.64
CA GLY A 72 2.51 -7.71 -3.68
C GLY A 72 2.60 -9.06 -4.36
N HIS A 73 1.53 -9.85 -4.38
CA HIS A 73 1.51 -11.19 -4.98
C HIS A 73 0.34 -11.36 -5.95
N GLY A 74 0.58 -12.06 -7.05
CA GLY A 74 -0.39 -12.38 -8.09
C GLY A 74 -0.07 -13.68 -8.82
N ASN A 75 -0.84 -14.00 -9.87
CA ASN A 75 -0.60 -15.16 -10.72
C ASN A 75 0.18 -14.76 -11.98
N PRO A 76 1.49 -15.00 -12.03
CA PRO A 76 2.29 -14.63 -13.19
C PRO A 76 1.95 -15.45 -14.44
N ASP A 77 1.32 -16.62 -14.27
CA ASP A 77 0.98 -17.55 -15.35
C ASP A 77 -0.40 -17.26 -15.95
N ASP A 78 -1.25 -16.46 -15.28
CA ASP A 78 -2.54 -16.03 -15.83
C ASP A 78 -2.32 -15.10 -17.03
N LYS A 79 -3.01 -15.38 -18.14
CA LYS A 79 -2.89 -14.57 -19.36
C LYS A 79 -3.48 -13.16 -19.18
N ALA A 80 -4.60 -13.06 -18.49
CA ALA A 80 -5.31 -11.80 -18.24
C ALA A 80 -4.70 -11.02 -17.06
N GLY A 81 -4.08 -11.72 -16.13
CA GLY A 81 -3.67 -11.20 -14.82
C GLY A 81 -4.86 -10.92 -13.90
N GLU A 82 -4.60 -10.75 -12.65
CA GLU A 82 -5.62 -10.57 -11.61
C GLU A 82 -5.88 -9.08 -11.31
N ILE A 83 -6.96 -8.80 -10.60
CA ILE A 83 -7.36 -7.43 -10.26
C ILE A 83 -7.61 -7.34 -8.76
N LEU A 84 -6.99 -6.32 -8.15
CA LEU A 84 -7.32 -5.87 -6.81
C LEU A 84 -8.07 -4.54 -6.95
N GLU A 85 -9.32 -4.50 -6.51
CA GLU A 85 -10.14 -3.30 -6.73
C GLU A 85 -11.15 -3.01 -5.61
N ASN A 86 -11.61 -1.75 -5.55
CA ASN A 86 -12.57 -1.28 -4.55
C ASN A 86 -12.07 -1.52 -3.13
N ILE A 87 -10.87 -1.05 -2.85
CA ILE A 87 -10.24 -1.17 -1.53
C ILE A 87 -10.38 0.17 -0.81
N THR A 88 -10.90 0.16 0.41
CA THR A 88 -11.04 1.36 1.23
C THR A 88 -10.30 1.17 2.55
N VAL A 89 -9.41 2.10 2.84
CA VAL A 89 -8.74 2.24 4.14
C VAL A 89 -9.15 3.58 4.72
N ARG A 90 -9.85 3.58 5.84
CA ARG A 90 -10.35 4.84 6.41
C ARG A 90 -10.34 4.87 7.92
N ASN A 91 -10.12 6.07 8.47
CA ASN A 91 -10.05 6.31 9.91
C ASN A 91 -9.09 5.34 10.60
N VAL A 92 -7.80 5.44 10.23
CA VAL A 92 -6.73 4.56 10.73
C VAL A 92 -5.63 5.40 11.35
N ASP A 93 -5.17 5.00 12.51
CA ASP A 93 -3.96 5.50 13.15
C ASP A 93 -2.82 4.53 12.87
N ILE A 94 -1.74 5.02 12.28
CA ILE A 94 -0.50 4.26 12.07
C ILE A 94 0.52 4.81 13.04
N LEU A 95 0.87 4.00 14.05
CA LEU A 95 1.75 4.43 15.13
C LEU A 95 3.22 4.31 14.75
N GLU A 96 3.56 3.29 13.94
CA GLU A 96 4.93 3.01 13.53
C GLU A 96 4.97 2.37 12.14
N HIS A 97 6.01 2.71 11.38
CA HIS A 97 6.49 2.02 10.17
C HIS A 97 8.01 1.98 10.20
N ASP A 98 8.57 0.79 10.01
CA ASP A 98 10.01 0.56 9.95
C ASP A 98 10.33 -0.50 8.89
N GLU A 99 11.10 -0.10 7.84
CA GLU A 99 11.54 -1.00 6.78
C GLU A 99 12.81 -0.47 6.13
N ASP A 100 13.90 -1.22 6.23
CA ASP A 100 15.21 -0.85 5.70
C ASP A 100 15.39 -1.17 4.20
N ASP A 101 14.62 -2.12 3.64
CA ASP A 101 14.70 -2.45 2.20
C ASP A 101 14.02 -1.37 1.35
N LEU A 102 14.82 -0.52 0.71
CA LEU A 102 14.36 0.56 -0.16
C LEU A 102 13.39 0.12 -1.27
N LEU A 103 13.42 -1.14 -1.66
CA LEU A 103 12.50 -1.71 -2.64
C LEU A 103 11.18 -2.19 -2.04
N TYR A 104 11.11 -2.22 -0.71
CA TYR A 104 9.97 -2.74 0.03
C TYR A 104 9.38 -1.75 1.04
N GLN A 105 9.88 -0.52 1.12
CA GLN A 105 9.37 0.52 2.01
C GLN A 105 7.95 0.96 1.66
N GLY A 106 7.24 1.54 2.64
CA GLY A 106 5.97 2.23 2.42
C GLY A 106 5.01 2.08 3.60
N CYS A 107 4.74 3.19 4.28
CA CYS A 107 3.70 3.24 5.30
C CYS A 107 2.32 2.90 4.71
N MET A 108 2.02 3.47 3.54
CA MET A 108 0.91 3.10 2.67
C MET A 108 1.49 2.60 1.34
N ALA A 109 1.62 1.28 1.20
CA ALA A 109 2.20 0.64 0.04
C ALA A 109 1.14 0.12 -0.93
N VAL A 110 1.30 0.47 -2.20
CA VAL A 110 0.59 -0.12 -3.34
C VAL A 110 1.64 -0.67 -4.28
N ASP A 111 2.01 -1.92 -4.04
CA ASP A 111 3.07 -2.64 -4.74
C ASP A 111 2.49 -3.62 -5.72
N CYS A 112 2.52 -3.28 -6.99
CA CYS A 112 1.88 -4.08 -8.02
C CYS A 112 2.88 -4.97 -8.75
N GLY A 113 2.89 -6.26 -8.43
CA GLY A 113 3.70 -7.31 -9.06
C GLY A 113 2.86 -8.37 -9.77
N ASP A 114 3.51 -9.38 -10.33
CA ASP A 114 2.94 -10.62 -10.90
C ASP A 114 1.67 -10.44 -11.75
N LYS A 115 1.70 -9.50 -12.71
CA LYS A 115 0.58 -9.17 -13.61
C LYS A 115 -0.68 -8.65 -12.92
N ASN A 116 -0.62 -8.29 -11.65
CA ASN A 116 -1.73 -7.65 -10.99
C ASN A 116 -2.07 -6.29 -11.62
N LEU A 117 -3.32 -5.92 -11.54
CA LEU A 117 -3.79 -4.55 -11.69
C LEU A 117 -4.40 -4.10 -10.38
N VAL A 118 -3.86 -3.06 -9.76
CA VAL A 118 -4.47 -2.45 -8.58
C VAL A 118 -5.23 -1.19 -9.01
N ARG A 119 -6.51 -1.10 -8.66
CA ARG A 119 -7.32 0.05 -9.04
C ARG A 119 -8.43 0.37 -8.05
N LYS A 120 -8.89 1.63 -8.09
CA LYS A 120 -10.02 2.10 -7.28
C LYS A 120 -9.79 1.86 -5.79
N ALA A 121 -8.67 2.37 -5.27
CA ALA A 121 -8.42 2.37 -3.83
C ALA A 121 -8.57 3.78 -3.24
N LEU A 122 -9.12 3.84 -2.04
CA LEU A 122 -9.27 5.05 -1.24
C LEU A 122 -8.56 4.87 0.10
N PHE A 123 -7.64 5.79 0.39
CA PHE A 123 -7.02 5.97 1.69
C PHE A 123 -7.54 7.29 2.26
N GLU A 124 -8.29 7.25 3.35
CA GLU A 124 -9.00 8.42 3.88
C GLU A 124 -8.90 8.53 5.40
N ASP A 125 -8.69 9.76 5.88
CA ASP A 125 -8.63 10.04 7.32
C ASP A 125 -7.58 9.19 8.05
N ILE A 126 -6.33 9.19 7.55
CA ILE A 126 -5.22 8.44 8.11
C ILE A 126 -4.26 9.38 8.83
N ARG A 127 -3.88 8.99 10.01
CA ARG A 127 -2.91 9.70 10.86
C ARG A 127 -1.69 8.81 11.06
N VAL A 128 -0.53 9.30 10.68
CA VAL A 128 0.75 8.60 10.84
C VAL A 128 1.56 9.32 11.89
N GLU A 129 1.97 8.59 12.93
CA GLU A 129 2.73 9.17 14.04
C GLU A 129 4.23 9.10 13.79
N ASN A 130 4.75 7.93 13.42
CA ASN A 130 6.17 7.74 13.21
C ASN A 130 6.50 6.87 12.00
N ILE A 131 7.57 7.25 11.31
CA ILE A 131 8.27 6.43 10.31
C ILE A 131 9.73 6.41 10.76
N GLN A 132 10.18 5.29 11.31
CA GLN A 132 11.53 5.14 11.81
C GLN A 132 12.52 5.04 10.66
N GLU A 133 12.30 4.09 9.76
CA GLU A 133 12.94 3.98 8.47
C GLU A 133 11.87 3.64 7.41
N GLY A 134 11.88 4.35 6.30
CA GLY A 134 10.84 4.13 5.31
C GLY A 134 10.34 5.40 4.62
N ARG A 135 9.15 5.31 4.04
CA ARG A 135 8.50 6.42 3.32
C ARG A 135 6.98 6.42 3.53
N LEU A 136 6.38 7.58 3.41
CA LEU A 136 4.93 7.72 3.63
C LEU A 136 4.11 6.99 2.56
N PHE A 137 4.41 7.24 1.28
CA PHE A 137 3.75 6.59 0.14
C PHE A 137 4.75 5.78 -0.69
N HIS A 138 4.38 4.55 -1.02
CA HIS A 138 5.12 3.72 -1.97
C HIS A 138 4.13 3.16 -3.01
N ILE A 139 4.08 3.77 -4.19
CA ILE A 139 3.16 3.40 -5.25
C ILE A 139 4.01 2.96 -6.45
N ASN A 140 4.14 1.65 -6.63
CA ASN A 140 5.14 1.08 -7.51
C ASN A 140 4.59 -0.09 -8.34
N VAL A 141 4.60 0.05 -9.65
CA VAL A 141 4.46 -1.11 -10.53
C VAL A 141 5.82 -1.76 -10.61
N ARG A 142 5.98 -2.85 -9.88
CA ARG A 142 7.29 -3.45 -9.62
C ARG A 142 7.54 -4.77 -10.34
N PHE A 143 8.80 -5.09 -10.41
CA PHE A 143 9.33 -6.43 -10.58
C PHE A 143 10.48 -6.62 -9.59
N ASN A 144 10.23 -7.37 -8.55
CA ASN A 144 11.25 -7.77 -7.60
C ASN A 144 11.41 -9.28 -7.67
N SER A 145 12.50 -9.77 -8.27
CA SER A 145 12.73 -11.20 -8.51
C SER A 145 12.78 -12.07 -7.24
N LYS A 146 12.86 -11.46 -6.07
CA LYS A 146 12.73 -12.16 -4.79
C LYS A 146 11.30 -12.63 -4.55
N TYR A 147 10.31 -11.86 -5.02
CA TYR A 147 8.89 -12.10 -4.75
C TYR A 147 8.05 -12.30 -6.00
N ASP A 148 8.44 -11.68 -7.12
CA ASP A 148 7.66 -11.63 -8.35
C ASP A 148 8.34 -12.41 -9.47
N LYS A 149 7.57 -13.06 -10.33
CA LYS A 149 8.04 -13.69 -11.57
C LYS A 149 7.77 -12.81 -12.79
N GLN A 150 6.84 -11.88 -12.69
CA GLN A 150 6.46 -10.94 -13.73
C GLN A 150 6.22 -9.54 -13.13
N PRO A 151 6.43 -8.46 -13.88
CA PRO A 151 6.01 -7.15 -13.41
C PRO A 151 4.49 -7.04 -13.33
N GLY A 152 4.01 -6.13 -12.49
CA GLY A 152 2.60 -5.77 -12.41
C GLY A 152 2.08 -5.17 -13.72
N ARG A 153 0.75 -5.15 -13.91
CA ARG A 153 0.10 -4.54 -15.09
C ARG A 153 -0.11 -3.03 -14.96
N GLY A 154 -0.26 -2.52 -13.75
CA GLY A 154 -0.48 -1.10 -13.54
C GLY A 154 -1.16 -0.79 -12.20
N ILE A 155 -1.14 0.49 -11.86
CA ILE A 155 -1.86 1.04 -10.71
C ILE A 155 -2.68 2.22 -11.21
N GLU A 156 -3.98 2.27 -10.90
CA GLU A 156 -4.86 3.32 -11.40
C GLU A 156 -5.99 3.69 -10.44
N ASP A 157 -6.41 4.96 -10.51
CA ASP A 157 -7.58 5.46 -9.78
C ASP A 157 -7.43 5.32 -8.26
N ILE A 158 -6.33 5.81 -7.70
CA ILE A 158 -6.07 5.79 -6.25
C ILE A 158 -6.26 7.20 -5.67
N ILE A 159 -6.92 7.29 -4.55
CA ILE A 159 -7.15 8.56 -3.83
C ILE A 159 -6.56 8.46 -2.42
N PHE A 160 -5.72 9.43 -2.07
CA PHE A 160 -5.27 9.70 -0.71
C PHE A 160 -5.92 10.99 -0.24
N ARG A 161 -6.74 10.93 0.80
CA ARG A 161 -7.52 12.07 1.31
C ARG A 161 -7.36 12.24 2.81
N ASN A 162 -7.15 13.47 3.26
CA ASN A 162 -7.02 13.78 4.69
C ASN A 162 -5.95 12.91 5.36
N ILE A 163 -4.74 12.92 4.83
CA ILE A 163 -3.60 12.20 5.39
C ILE A 163 -2.78 13.18 6.21
N ILE A 164 -2.48 12.84 7.45
CA ILE A 164 -1.66 13.66 8.35
C ILE A 164 -0.44 12.85 8.79
N TYR A 165 0.73 13.41 8.60
CA TYR A 165 1.99 12.87 9.09
C TYR A 165 2.82 13.96 9.74
N ASN A 166 3.22 13.77 10.99
CA ASN A 166 4.06 14.67 11.75
C ASN A 166 5.36 13.97 12.14
N GLY A 167 6.28 13.87 11.21
CA GLY A 167 7.56 13.21 11.43
C GLY A 167 8.59 13.60 10.39
N VAL A 168 9.77 13.12 10.52
CA VAL A 168 10.89 13.48 9.65
C VAL A 168 11.15 12.50 8.52
N GLY A 169 10.44 11.37 8.45
CA GLY A 169 10.53 10.31 7.45
C GLY A 169 11.84 10.31 6.63
N GLU A 170 12.59 9.26 6.65
CA GLU A 170 13.95 9.30 6.10
C GLU A 170 14.00 9.31 4.57
N ASN A 171 13.00 8.73 3.91
CA ASN A 171 13.03 8.58 2.47
C ASN A 171 11.86 9.29 1.78
N PRO A 172 12.13 9.92 0.63
CA PRO A 172 11.08 10.51 -0.18
C PRO A 172 10.02 9.47 -0.59
N SER A 173 8.76 9.87 -0.65
CA SER A 173 7.69 9.05 -1.21
C SER A 173 8.01 8.66 -2.67
N LEU A 174 7.47 7.52 -3.11
CA LEU A 174 7.78 6.96 -4.42
C LEU A 174 6.53 6.75 -5.25
N LEU A 175 6.60 7.16 -6.52
CA LEU A 175 5.58 6.96 -7.54
C LEU A 175 6.25 6.50 -8.83
N LYS A 176 6.18 5.20 -9.15
CA LYS A 176 6.84 4.65 -10.35
C LYS A 176 5.99 3.64 -11.10
N GLY A 177 5.81 3.85 -12.41
CA GLY A 177 5.40 2.82 -13.32
C GLY A 177 6.58 1.93 -13.73
N PHE A 178 6.29 0.81 -14.39
CA PHE A 178 7.33 -0.09 -14.87
C PHE A 178 7.80 0.28 -16.29
N ASP A 179 6.83 0.57 -17.17
CA ASP A 179 7.06 1.03 -18.54
C ASP A 179 5.81 1.80 -19.06
N LYS A 180 5.82 2.14 -20.36
CA LYS A 180 4.76 2.93 -21.00
C LYS A 180 3.36 2.31 -20.91
N GLU A 181 3.27 0.98 -20.91
CA GLU A 181 2.02 0.22 -20.82
C GLU A 181 1.60 -0.04 -19.39
N ARG A 182 2.58 -0.34 -18.54
CA ARG A 182 2.42 -0.69 -17.13
C ARG A 182 2.73 0.53 -16.25
N SER A 183 1.82 1.47 -16.30
CA SER A 183 2.00 2.79 -15.70
C SER A 183 1.23 2.95 -14.38
N VAL A 184 1.61 3.97 -13.62
CA VAL A 184 0.82 4.52 -12.52
C VAL A 184 0.03 5.70 -13.05
N LYS A 185 -1.30 5.71 -12.90
CA LYS A 185 -2.14 6.79 -13.44
C LYS A 185 -3.35 7.14 -12.57
N ASN A 186 -3.82 8.38 -12.72
CA ASN A 186 -4.98 8.89 -12.01
C ASN A 186 -4.82 8.79 -10.48
N ILE A 187 -3.72 9.29 -9.95
CA ILE A 187 -3.50 9.35 -8.50
C ILE A 187 -3.86 10.73 -8.00
N ILE A 188 -4.68 10.80 -6.97
CA ILE A 188 -5.17 12.06 -6.41
C ILE A 188 -4.80 12.15 -4.93
N PHE A 189 -4.08 13.22 -4.58
CA PHE A 189 -3.78 13.59 -3.20
C PHE A 189 -4.66 14.79 -2.83
N VAL A 190 -5.48 14.66 -1.80
CA VAL A 190 -6.39 15.70 -1.32
C VAL A 190 -6.14 15.95 0.14
N ASN A 191 -5.79 17.18 0.49
CA ASN A 191 -5.57 17.57 1.89
C ASN A 191 -4.58 16.64 2.61
N VAL A 192 -3.40 16.44 2.03
CA VAL A 192 -2.27 15.76 2.65
C VAL A 192 -1.43 16.77 3.39
N ILE A 193 -1.22 16.56 4.68
CA ILE A 193 -0.48 17.46 5.58
C ILE A 193 0.73 16.72 6.11
N ILE A 194 1.90 17.26 5.85
CA ILE A 194 3.18 16.74 6.34
C ILE A 194 3.85 17.83 7.18
N ASN A 195 4.09 17.56 8.44
CA ASN A 195 4.69 18.50 9.39
C ASN A 195 3.97 19.86 9.44
N GLY A 196 2.63 19.82 9.47
CA GLY A 196 1.79 21.00 9.49
C GLY A 196 1.71 21.76 8.16
N MET A 197 2.40 21.29 7.12
CA MET A 197 2.38 21.91 5.79
C MET A 197 1.55 21.07 4.81
N LYS A 198 0.61 21.73 4.14
CA LYS A 198 -0.17 21.07 3.09
C LYS A 198 0.70 20.80 1.88
N MET A 199 0.70 19.56 1.42
CA MET A 199 1.35 19.13 0.18
C MET A 199 0.77 19.89 -1.02
N LYS A 200 1.62 20.43 -1.89
CA LYS A 200 1.23 21.26 -3.04
C LYS A 200 1.49 20.57 -4.39
N ASN A 201 2.48 19.70 -4.44
CA ASN A 201 2.92 18.97 -5.62
C ASN A 201 3.63 17.68 -5.19
N ILE A 202 4.21 16.96 -6.12
CA ILE A 202 5.00 15.73 -5.89
C ILE A 202 6.47 15.92 -6.25
N ASP A 203 6.98 17.15 -6.24
CA ASP A 203 8.35 17.46 -6.69
C ASP A 203 9.42 16.76 -5.83
N ASP A 204 9.10 16.50 -4.55
CA ASP A 204 9.97 15.79 -3.62
C ASP A 204 9.84 14.24 -3.72
N PHE A 205 8.96 13.72 -4.58
CA PHE A 205 8.80 12.28 -4.75
C PHE A 205 9.84 11.72 -5.70
N ILE A 206 10.21 10.47 -5.49
CA ILE A 206 10.97 9.71 -6.47
C ILE A 206 10.00 9.21 -7.54
N THR A 207 10.13 9.72 -8.76
CA THR A 207 9.24 9.40 -9.88
C THR A 207 10.00 8.88 -11.09
N ASN A 208 9.27 8.45 -12.13
CA ASN A 208 9.79 8.20 -13.47
C ASN A 208 8.77 8.67 -14.54
N GLU A 209 9.13 8.54 -15.82
CA GLU A 209 8.31 8.96 -16.97
C GLU A 209 7.03 8.14 -17.16
N TYR A 210 6.83 7.07 -16.41
CA TYR A 210 5.67 6.17 -16.55
C TYR A 210 4.54 6.46 -15.56
N ILE A 211 4.46 7.70 -15.12
CA ILE A 211 3.34 8.21 -14.32
C ILE A 211 2.46 9.16 -15.15
N LYS A 212 1.13 9.15 -14.94
CA LYS A 212 0.17 9.97 -15.70
C LYS A 212 -0.95 10.48 -14.81
N ASN A 213 -1.39 11.72 -15.06
CA ASN A 213 -2.55 12.32 -14.38
C ASN A 213 -2.43 12.26 -12.85
N ILE A 214 -1.35 12.80 -12.31
CA ILE A 214 -1.17 12.95 -10.86
C ILE A 214 -1.70 14.31 -10.45
N THR A 215 -2.57 14.36 -9.45
CA THR A 215 -3.24 15.59 -9.00
C THR A 215 -3.05 15.79 -7.51
N VAL A 216 -2.70 17.00 -7.11
CA VAL A 216 -2.64 17.45 -5.70
C VAL A 216 -3.62 18.60 -5.50
N LYS A 217 -4.47 18.52 -4.44
CA LYS A 217 -5.54 19.48 -4.14
C LYS A 217 -5.51 19.96 -2.69
#